data_7ca39f1eff34b3609b22755e616703e7
#
_entry.id   7ca39f1eff34b3609b22755e616703e7
#
_cell.length_a   1.000
_cell.length_b   1.000
_cell.length_c   1.000
_cell.angle_alpha   90.00
_cell.angle_beta   90.00
_cell.angle_gamma   90.00
#
_symmetry.space_group_name_H-M   'P 1'
#
loop_
_entity.id
_entity.type
_entity.pdbx_description
1 polymer ?
#
loop_
_entity_poly.entity_id
_entity_poly.type
_entity_poly.pdbx_seq_one_letter_code
_entity_poly.pdbx_strand_id
1 'polypeptide(L)'
;MNELQDTLEEIMEIFKCQEDMLDILENQQYQLEQLKSANLEQQKLLEKLNAENRRLSAENRNLTEQNQKLVTQNRQLQELCKE
;
A
#
# COMPACT_ATOMS: atom_id res chain seq x y z
N MET A 1 -16.81 -12.11 58.88
CA MET A 1 -16.17 -11.71 57.64
C MET A 1 -14.71 -11.46 57.88
N ASN A 2 -13.91 -11.98 56.99
CA ASN A 2 -12.47 -11.99 57.16
C ASN A 2 -11.88 -10.92 56.26
N GLU A 3 -11.35 -9.83 56.83
CA GLU A 3 -10.71 -8.76 56.10
C GLU A 3 -9.55 -9.23 55.25
N LEU A 4 -8.81 -10.21 55.73
CA LEU A 4 -7.71 -10.80 54.99
C LEU A 4 -8.18 -11.49 53.70
N GLN A 5 -9.30 -12.20 53.78
CA GLN A 5 -9.87 -12.88 52.61
C GLN A 5 -10.35 -11.87 51.60
N ASP A 6 -10.99 -10.80 52.01
CA ASP A 6 -11.43 -9.73 51.12
C ASP A 6 -10.27 -9.03 50.40
N THR A 7 -9.17 -8.81 51.17
CA THR A 7 -7.94 -8.22 50.61
C THR A 7 -7.30 -9.15 49.57
N LEU A 8 -7.28 -10.45 49.83
CA LEU A 8 -6.75 -11.43 48.89
C LEU A 8 -7.57 -11.49 47.61
N GLU A 9 -8.89 -11.42 47.72
CA GLU A 9 -9.78 -11.37 46.54
C GLU A 9 -9.52 -10.14 45.70
N GLU A 10 -9.34 -8.97 46.32
CA GLU A 10 -9.01 -7.73 45.62
C GLU A 10 -7.66 -7.84 44.90
N ILE A 11 -6.65 -8.41 45.54
CA ILE A 11 -5.35 -8.61 44.92
C ILE A 11 -5.45 -9.55 43.74
N MET A 12 -6.22 -10.62 43.84
CA MET A 12 -6.43 -11.56 42.73
C MET A 12 -7.12 -10.90 41.54
N GLU A 13 -8.10 -10.02 41.79
CA GLU A 13 -8.77 -9.25 40.75
C GLU A 13 -7.80 -8.31 40.05
N ILE A 14 -6.91 -7.67 40.80
CA ILE A 14 -5.88 -6.78 40.20
C ILE A 14 -4.93 -7.59 39.33
N PHE A 15 -4.47 -8.74 39.77
CA PHE A 15 -3.59 -9.59 38.96
C PHE A 15 -4.27 -10.06 37.68
N LYS A 16 -5.54 -10.44 37.78
CA LYS A 16 -6.32 -10.83 36.58
C LYS A 16 -6.44 -9.67 35.60
N CYS A 17 -6.73 -8.48 36.09
CA CYS A 17 -6.81 -7.28 35.28
C CYS A 17 -5.47 -7.00 34.56
N GLN A 18 -4.35 -7.17 35.27
CA GLN A 18 -3.02 -6.99 34.69
C GLN A 18 -2.74 -8.02 33.58
N GLU A 19 -3.12 -9.28 33.79
CA GLU A 19 -2.98 -10.31 32.75
C GLU A 19 -3.79 -9.97 31.51
N ASP A 20 -5.04 -9.53 31.70
CA ASP A 20 -5.91 -9.13 30.58
C ASP A 20 -5.32 -7.94 29.81
N MET A 21 -4.75 -6.98 30.51
CA MET A 21 -4.07 -5.84 29.90
C MET A 21 -2.84 -6.26 29.10
N LEU A 22 -2.05 -7.20 29.62
CA LEU A 22 -0.89 -7.73 28.92
C LEU A 22 -1.31 -8.44 27.63
N ASP A 23 -2.38 -9.23 27.68
CA ASP A 23 -2.89 -9.92 26.51
C ASP A 23 -3.35 -8.93 25.43
N ILE A 24 -4.01 -7.85 25.84
CA ILE A 24 -4.44 -6.78 24.93
C ILE A 24 -3.21 -6.12 24.30
N LEU A 25 -2.20 -5.79 25.09
CA LEU A 25 -0.98 -5.16 24.61
C LEU A 25 -0.24 -6.05 23.61
N GLU A 26 -0.12 -7.34 23.90
CA GLU A 26 0.51 -8.29 23.00
C GLU A 26 -0.24 -8.37 21.66
N ASN A 27 -1.57 -8.42 21.72
CA ASN A 27 -2.39 -8.45 20.52
C ASN A 27 -2.25 -7.17 19.70
N GLN A 28 -2.23 -6.01 20.36
CA GLN A 28 -2.01 -4.72 19.68
C GLN A 28 -0.62 -4.66 19.05
N GLN A 29 0.40 -5.15 19.73
CA GLN A 29 1.77 -5.21 19.20
C GLN A 29 1.81 -6.07 17.93
N TYR A 30 1.18 -7.22 17.96
CA TYR A 30 1.08 -8.09 16.81
C TYR A 30 0.38 -7.40 15.63
N GLN A 31 -0.74 -6.72 15.88
CA GLN A 31 -1.47 -5.99 14.84
C GLN A 31 -0.65 -4.85 14.25
N LEU A 32 0.10 -4.13 15.11
CA LEU A 32 0.99 -3.06 14.63
C LEU A 32 2.09 -3.58 13.71
N GLU A 33 2.69 -4.71 14.06
CA GLU A 33 3.71 -5.35 13.23
C GLU A 33 3.14 -5.77 11.87
N GLN A 34 1.93 -6.32 11.87
CA GLN A 34 1.23 -6.69 10.64
C GLN A 34 0.96 -5.48 9.75
N LEU A 35 0.48 -4.38 10.34
CA LEU A 35 0.22 -3.14 9.63
C LEU A 35 1.50 -2.52 9.06
N LYS A 36 2.59 -2.55 9.80
CA LYS A 36 3.89 -2.07 9.33
C LYS A 36 4.35 -2.85 8.11
N SER A 37 4.22 -4.18 8.16
CA SER A 37 4.59 -5.05 7.06
C SER A 37 3.74 -4.76 5.82
N ALA A 38 2.42 -4.62 6.00
CA ALA A 38 1.51 -4.31 4.91
C ALA A 38 1.80 -2.95 4.29
N ASN A 39 2.10 -1.93 5.12
CA ASN A 39 2.47 -0.61 4.65
C ASN A 39 3.76 -0.62 3.82
N LEU A 40 4.75 -1.38 4.25
CA LEU A 40 6.00 -1.50 3.52
C LEU A 40 5.78 -2.13 2.14
N GLU A 41 4.98 -3.18 2.08
CA GLU A 41 4.61 -3.83 0.82
C GLU A 41 3.86 -2.87 -0.11
N GLN A 42 2.92 -2.10 0.43
CA GLN A 42 2.17 -1.11 -0.33
C GLN A 42 3.09 -0.02 -0.89
N GLN A 43 4.06 0.45 -0.10
CA GLN A 43 5.02 1.44 -0.56
C GLN A 43 5.85 0.91 -1.73
N LYS A 44 6.31 -0.32 -1.64
CA LYS A 44 7.05 -0.97 -2.73
C LYS A 44 6.21 -1.08 -3.99
N LEU A 45 4.94 -1.43 -3.84
CA LEU A 45 4.02 -1.54 -4.97
C LEU A 45 3.75 -0.17 -5.60
N LEU A 46 3.58 0.87 -4.78
CA LEU A 46 3.43 2.24 -5.27
C LEU A 46 4.64 2.71 -6.06
N GLU A 47 5.84 2.42 -5.59
CA GLU A 47 7.07 2.76 -6.30
C GLU A 47 7.13 2.07 -7.66
N LYS A 48 6.78 0.78 -7.71
CA LYS A 48 6.71 0.04 -8.97
C LYS A 48 5.69 0.63 -9.93
N LEU A 49 4.49 0.95 -9.44
CA LEU A 49 3.42 1.54 -10.25
C LEU A 49 3.82 2.91 -10.78
N ASN A 50 4.47 3.72 -9.97
CA ASN A 50 4.96 5.03 -10.40
C ASN A 50 6.01 4.90 -11.50
N ALA A 51 6.95 3.97 -11.35
CA ALA A 51 7.96 3.71 -12.37
C ALA A 51 7.31 3.21 -13.67
N GLU A 52 6.37 2.30 -13.58
CA GLU A 52 5.63 1.78 -14.72
C GLU A 52 4.82 2.87 -15.43
N ASN A 53 4.18 3.75 -14.66
CA ASN A 53 3.43 4.88 -15.22
C ASN A 53 4.32 5.85 -15.98
N ARG A 54 5.52 6.12 -15.46
CA ARG A 54 6.50 6.97 -16.16
C ARG A 54 6.94 6.32 -17.47
N ARG A 55 7.21 5.02 -17.42
CA ARG A 55 7.60 4.27 -18.62
C ARG A 55 6.49 4.31 -19.69
N LEU A 56 5.26 4.04 -19.27
CA LEU A 56 4.11 4.06 -20.19
C LEU A 56 3.84 5.45 -20.75
N SER A 57 3.99 6.49 -19.96
CA SER A 57 3.84 7.87 -20.42
C SER A 57 4.88 8.22 -21.49
N ALA A 58 6.13 7.81 -21.29
CA ALA A 58 7.19 8.03 -22.26
C ALA A 58 6.93 7.24 -23.55
N GLU A 59 6.51 5.99 -23.42
CA GLU A 59 6.15 5.15 -24.55
C GLU A 59 4.97 5.72 -25.34
N ASN A 60 3.94 6.20 -24.65
CA ASN A 60 2.79 6.83 -25.30
C ASN A 60 3.18 8.09 -26.07
N ARG A 61 4.06 8.90 -25.50
CA ARG A 61 4.58 10.10 -26.19
C ARG A 61 5.31 9.71 -27.45
N ASN A 62 6.17 8.71 -27.37
CA ASN A 62 6.92 8.21 -28.52
C ASN A 62 5.99 7.68 -29.62
N LEU A 63 4.98 6.89 -29.25
CA LEU A 63 3.99 6.37 -30.19
C LEU A 63 3.17 7.48 -30.83
N THR A 64 2.81 8.51 -30.10
CA THR A 64 2.11 9.67 -30.63
C THR A 64 2.95 10.39 -31.68
N GLU A 65 4.23 10.60 -31.41
CA GLU A 65 5.15 11.20 -32.39
C GLU A 65 5.29 10.35 -33.64
N GLN A 66 5.43 9.03 -33.49
CA GLN A 66 5.50 8.11 -34.62
C GLN A 66 4.22 8.14 -35.44
N ASN A 67 3.07 8.17 -34.80
CA ASN A 67 1.77 8.23 -35.50
C ASN A 67 1.63 9.53 -36.29
N GLN A 68 2.05 10.65 -35.74
CA GLN A 68 2.01 11.93 -36.42
C GLN A 68 2.89 11.93 -37.69
N LYS A 69 4.07 11.34 -37.58
CA LYS A 69 4.97 11.17 -38.72
C LYS A 69 4.34 10.29 -39.81
N LEU A 70 3.74 9.18 -39.41
CA LEU A 70 3.09 8.26 -40.34
C LEU A 70 1.89 8.91 -41.04
N VAL A 71 1.08 9.67 -40.32
CA VAL A 71 -0.05 10.43 -40.90
C VAL A 71 0.45 11.42 -41.92
N THR A 72 1.52 12.16 -41.62
CA THR A 72 2.12 13.12 -42.54
C THR A 72 2.66 12.44 -43.79
N GLN A 73 3.38 11.33 -43.64
CA GLN A 73 3.91 10.55 -44.75
C GLN A 73 2.78 10.00 -45.64
N ASN A 74 1.73 9.49 -45.05
CA ASN A 74 0.58 8.96 -45.79
C ASN A 74 -0.11 10.05 -46.55
N ARG A 75 -0.25 11.24 -45.99
CA ARG A 75 -0.84 12.39 -46.71
C ARG A 75 0.00 12.79 -47.90
N GLN A 76 1.31 12.86 -47.74
CA GLN A 76 2.24 13.17 -48.81
C GLN A 76 2.16 12.15 -49.95
N LEU A 77 2.11 10.86 -49.60
CA LEU A 77 1.96 9.80 -50.60
C LEU A 77 0.64 9.89 -51.36
N GLN A 78 -0.45 10.22 -50.65
CA GLN A 78 -1.76 10.41 -51.30
C GLN A 78 -1.73 11.58 -52.33
N GLU A 79 -1.06 12.67 -51.95
CA GLU A 79 -0.91 13.81 -52.86
C GLU A 79 -0.09 13.46 -54.11
N LEU A 80 0.98 12.68 -53.95
CA LEU A 80 1.78 12.20 -55.07
C LEU A 80 0.97 11.29 -55.99
N CYS A 81 0.07 10.47 -55.47
CA CYS A 81 -0.76 9.58 -56.28
C CYS A 81 -1.84 10.32 -57.08
N LYS A 82 -2.21 11.54 -56.70
CA LYS A 82 -3.21 12.35 -57.41
C LYS A 82 -2.67 13.00 -58.66
N GLU A 83 -1.39 13.16 -58.74
CA GLU A 83 -0.73 13.68 -59.94
C GLU A 83 -0.52 12.57 -60.96
#